data_463e761c5cf25cfdb7e0281f463264f4
#
_entry.id   463e761c5cf25cfdb7e0281f463264f4
#
_cell.length_a   1.000
_cell.length_b   1.000
_cell.length_c   1.000
_cell.angle_alpha   90.00
_cell.angle_beta   90.00
_cell.angle_gamma   90.00
#
_symmetry.space_group_name_H-M   'P 1'
#
loop_
_entity.id
_entity.type
_entity.pdbx_description
1 polymer ?
#
loop_
_entity_poly.entity_id
_entity_poly.type
_entity_poly.pdbx_seq_one_letter_code
_entity_poly.pdbx_strand_id
1 'polypeptide(L)'
;MAEKKLVLASNNAGKLREFRAMFAPMGVTVLPQGELGVSECAEPFETFIENCLAKARHAARETGLPSMADDSGVCVDALGGLPGVHSARFAGEPKSDAANNRLLVEKLKGKTDRRAHYTCVLVAVRHPDDPEPLVAYGFWEGEIQETPEGEGGFGYDPYFYVPACGKTAASLSAEEKNRLSHRGAALREMAALLAKRWGWA
;
A
#
# COMPACT_ATOMS: atom_id res chain seq x y z
N MET A 1 8.39 24.45 17.88
CA MET A 1 7.34 23.42 17.64
C MET A 1 7.99 22.07 17.83
N ALA A 2 7.31 21.10 18.43
CA ALA A 2 7.86 19.74 18.55
C ALA A 2 8.06 19.13 17.17
N GLU A 3 9.14 18.38 16.97
CA GLU A 3 9.42 17.69 15.71
C GLU A 3 8.35 16.61 15.44
N LYS A 4 7.71 16.68 14.29
CA LYS A 4 6.67 15.71 13.87
C LYS A 4 7.35 14.47 13.30
N LYS A 5 7.59 13.45 14.13
CA LYS A 5 8.16 12.16 13.71
C LYS A 5 7.06 11.12 13.53
N LEU A 6 7.12 10.38 12.44
CA LEU A 6 6.19 9.31 12.09
C LEU A 6 6.97 8.07 11.67
N VAL A 7 6.80 6.97 12.37
CA VAL A 7 7.40 5.69 11.98
C VAL A 7 6.55 5.06 10.89
N LEU A 8 7.17 4.71 9.78
CA LEU A 8 6.53 3.89 8.75
C LEU A 8 6.85 2.41 9.01
N ALA A 9 5.82 1.62 9.33
CA ALA A 9 5.91 0.17 9.56
C ALA A 9 6.14 -0.58 8.23
N SER A 10 7.23 -0.26 7.56
CA SER A 10 7.65 -0.85 6.28
C SER A 10 9.14 -0.63 6.03
N ASN A 11 9.78 -1.60 5.39
CA ASN A 11 11.16 -1.51 4.88
C ASN A 11 11.20 -1.34 3.34
N ASN A 12 10.04 -1.22 2.69
CA ASN A 12 9.96 -1.05 1.24
C ASN A 12 10.42 0.36 0.84
N ALA A 13 11.55 0.44 0.13
CA ALA A 13 12.15 1.71 -0.30
C ALA A 13 11.24 2.52 -1.25
N GLY A 14 10.41 1.85 -2.06
CA GLY A 14 9.43 2.50 -2.94
C GLY A 14 8.35 3.21 -2.13
N LYS A 15 7.73 2.50 -1.20
CA LYS A 15 6.75 3.07 -0.27
C LYS A 15 7.35 4.25 0.49
N LEU A 16 8.53 4.07 1.08
CA LEU A 16 9.19 5.12 1.87
C LEU A 16 9.38 6.43 1.07
N ARG A 17 9.78 6.33 -0.21
CA ARG A 17 9.92 7.52 -1.07
C ARG A 17 8.58 8.23 -1.27
N GLU A 18 7.50 7.49 -1.54
CA GLU A 18 6.15 8.03 -1.73
C GLU A 18 5.65 8.74 -0.44
N PHE A 19 5.84 8.10 0.72
CA PHE A 19 5.46 8.67 2.02
C PHE A 19 6.26 9.93 2.35
N ARG A 20 7.58 9.91 2.18
CA ARG A 20 8.43 11.09 2.40
C ARG A 20 8.04 12.24 1.50
N ALA A 21 7.79 11.99 0.22
CA ALA A 21 7.37 13.04 -0.72
C ALA A 21 6.03 13.68 -0.32
N MET A 22 5.07 12.87 0.17
CA MET A 22 3.76 13.35 0.58
C MET A 22 3.80 14.17 1.87
N PHE A 23 4.57 13.74 2.86
CA PHE A 23 4.54 14.33 4.20
C PHE A 23 5.62 15.38 4.46
N ALA A 24 6.65 15.49 3.61
CA ALA A 24 7.68 16.52 3.74
C ALA A 24 7.12 17.97 3.74
N PRO A 25 6.14 18.33 2.87
CA PRO A 25 5.55 19.68 2.92
C PRO A 25 4.83 20.01 4.23
N MET A 26 4.42 18.99 5.00
CA MET A 26 3.78 19.14 6.31
C MET A 26 4.79 19.21 7.46
N GLY A 27 6.09 19.17 7.16
CA GLY A 27 7.16 19.15 8.16
C GLY A 27 7.20 17.83 8.95
N VAL A 28 6.69 16.73 8.41
CA VAL A 28 6.70 15.42 9.04
C VAL A 28 7.92 14.63 8.59
N THR A 29 8.72 14.19 9.55
CA THR A 29 9.87 13.30 9.31
C THR A 29 9.42 11.85 9.35
N VAL A 30 9.46 11.16 8.19
CA VAL A 30 9.10 9.74 8.07
C VAL A 30 10.34 8.88 8.30
N LEU A 31 10.28 8.02 9.32
CA LEU A 31 11.33 7.10 9.74
C LEU A 31 10.94 5.66 9.36
N PRO A 32 11.74 4.93 8.58
CA PRO A 32 11.43 3.53 8.29
C PRO A 32 11.67 2.66 9.53
N GLN A 33 10.84 1.67 9.74
CA GLN A 33 10.92 0.77 10.91
C GLN A 33 12.27 0.08 11.05
N GLY A 34 12.94 -0.26 9.95
CA GLY A 34 14.24 -0.95 9.97
C GLY A 34 15.37 -0.12 10.55
N GLU A 35 15.36 1.22 10.37
CA GLU A 35 16.35 2.12 10.97
C GLU A 35 16.20 2.22 12.50
N LEU A 36 15.03 1.84 13.02
CA LEU A 36 14.71 1.86 14.45
C LEU A 36 14.77 0.47 15.11
N GLY A 37 15.20 -0.55 14.37
CA GLY A 37 15.31 -1.91 14.86
C GLY A 37 13.98 -2.61 15.15
N VAL A 38 12.87 -2.11 14.59
CA VAL A 38 11.54 -2.71 14.77
C VAL A 38 11.48 -4.06 14.07
N SER A 39 11.04 -5.08 14.81
CA SER A 39 10.87 -6.44 14.30
C SER A 39 9.72 -6.54 13.27
N GLU A 40 9.73 -7.59 12.44
CA GLU A 40 8.61 -7.83 11.52
C GLU A 40 7.34 -8.21 12.30
N CYS A 41 6.23 -7.57 11.95
CA CYS A 41 4.91 -7.90 12.46
C CYS A 41 4.28 -9.01 11.61
N ALA A 42 3.73 -10.02 12.26
CA ALA A 42 2.91 -11.02 11.56
C ALA A 42 1.63 -10.38 10.99
N GLU A 43 1.21 -10.85 9.82
CA GLU A 43 -0.01 -10.43 9.12
C GLU A 43 -0.99 -11.61 8.99
N PRO A 44 -1.62 -12.06 10.10
CA PRO A 44 -2.44 -13.26 10.10
C PRO A 44 -3.89 -13.01 9.70
N PHE A 45 -4.29 -11.76 9.49
CA PHE A 45 -5.69 -11.39 9.28
C PHE A 45 -6.08 -11.43 7.80
N GLU A 46 -7.38 -11.62 7.57
CA GLU A 46 -7.97 -11.72 6.23
C GLU A 46 -8.37 -10.37 5.62
N THR A 47 -8.18 -9.26 6.37
CA THR A 47 -8.49 -7.92 5.88
C THR A 47 -7.28 -7.00 5.92
N PHE A 48 -7.20 -6.09 4.94
CA PHE A 48 -6.16 -5.08 4.89
C PHE A 48 -6.12 -4.19 6.13
N ILE A 49 -7.30 -3.82 6.67
CA ILE A 49 -7.38 -2.93 7.81
C ILE A 49 -6.85 -3.58 9.09
N GLU A 50 -7.14 -4.86 9.34
CA GLU A 50 -6.67 -5.56 10.54
C GLU A 50 -5.15 -5.75 10.49
N ASN A 51 -4.59 -6.19 9.35
CA ASN A 51 -3.14 -6.30 9.17
C ASN A 51 -2.46 -4.94 9.30
N CYS A 52 -3.03 -3.89 8.71
CA CYS A 52 -2.50 -2.55 8.76
C CYS A 52 -2.48 -1.99 10.19
N LEU A 53 -3.58 -2.14 10.94
CA LEU A 53 -3.67 -1.73 12.34
C LEU A 53 -2.68 -2.48 13.23
N ALA A 54 -2.55 -3.79 13.03
CA ALA A 54 -1.59 -4.60 13.78
C ALA A 54 -0.15 -4.11 13.56
N LYS A 55 0.24 -3.86 12.31
CA LYS A 55 1.57 -3.31 11.96
C LYS A 55 1.81 -1.93 12.57
N ALA A 56 0.84 -1.02 12.50
CA ALA A 56 0.99 0.32 13.05
C ALA A 56 1.15 0.29 14.58
N ARG A 57 0.33 -0.52 15.28
CA ARG A 57 0.43 -0.70 16.74
C ARG A 57 1.72 -1.38 17.17
N HIS A 58 2.19 -2.36 16.40
CA HIS A 58 3.46 -3.04 16.65
C HIS A 58 4.63 -2.04 16.59
N ALA A 59 4.73 -1.27 15.50
CA ALA A 59 5.75 -0.25 15.37
C ALA A 59 5.68 0.83 16.47
N ALA A 60 4.48 1.27 16.83
CA ALA A 60 4.30 2.23 17.92
C ALA A 60 4.74 1.68 19.29
N ARG A 61 4.50 0.38 19.54
CA ARG A 61 4.91 -0.28 20.79
C ARG A 61 6.42 -0.40 20.92
N GLU A 62 7.10 -0.76 19.83
CA GLU A 62 8.56 -0.93 19.87
C GLU A 62 9.32 0.39 19.88
N THR A 63 8.74 1.45 19.30
CA THR A 63 9.45 2.74 19.16
C THR A 63 9.02 3.81 20.16
N GLY A 64 7.84 3.69 20.74
CA GLY A 64 7.23 4.75 21.55
C GLY A 64 6.82 6.00 20.75
N LEU A 65 6.83 5.94 19.42
CA LEU A 65 6.54 7.05 18.52
C LEU A 65 5.21 6.83 17.79
N PRO A 66 4.55 7.92 17.33
CA PRO A 66 3.46 7.80 16.38
C PRO A 66 3.88 6.99 15.16
N SER A 67 3.05 6.06 14.74
CA SER A 67 3.39 5.11 13.70
C SER A 67 2.26 4.95 12.70
N MET A 68 2.64 4.67 11.46
CA MET A 68 1.72 4.42 10.36
C MET A 68 2.12 3.14 9.63
N ALA A 69 1.12 2.38 9.20
CA ALA A 69 1.31 1.24 8.33
C ALA A 69 0.58 1.44 6.99
N ASP A 70 1.02 0.68 6.01
CA ASP A 70 0.39 0.50 4.70
C ASP A 70 0.15 -0.99 4.49
N ASP A 71 -1.10 -1.35 4.19
CA ASP A 71 -1.43 -2.65 3.65
C ASP A 71 -2.16 -2.49 2.33
N SER A 72 -1.68 -3.16 1.29
CA SER A 72 -2.12 -2.94 -0.09
C SER A 72 -2.08 -4.23 -0.88
N GLY A 73 -3.00 -4.36 -1.82
CA GLY A 73 -3.03 -5.50 -2.72
C GLY A 73 -3.92 -5.27 -3.93
N VAL A 74 -3.87 -6.20 -4.87
CA VAL A 74 -4.77 -6.26 -6.01
C VAL A 74 -5.91 -7.23 -5.70
N CYS A 75 -7.14 -6.82 -5.98
CA CYS A 75 -8.34 -7.63 -5.87
C CYS A 75 -8.92 -7.83 -7.28
N VAL A 76 -9.20 -9.07 -7.65
CA VAL A 76 -9.71 -9.43 -8.98
C VAL A 76 -11.11 -10.01 -8.86
N ASP A 77 -12.09 -9.39 -9.50
CA ASP A 77 -13.52 -9.73 -9.37
C ASP A 77 -13.80 -11.20 -9.72
N ALA A 78 -13.28 -11.66 -10.85
CA ALA A 78 -13.46 -13.03 -11.32
C ALA A 78 -12.81 -14.10 -10.44
N LEU A 79 -11.98 -13.69 -9.45
CA LEU A 79 -11.34 -14.56 -8.48
C LEU A 79 -11.87 -14.35 -7.05
N GLY A 80 -13.02 -13.65 -6.91
CA GLY A 80 -13.63 -13.38 -5.60
C GLY A 80 -12.77 -12.49 -4.70
N GLY A 81 -12.02 -11.56 -5.28
CA GLY A 81 -11.13 -10.63 -4.57
C GLY A 81 -9.70 -11.14 -4.35
N LEU A 82 -9.38 -12.37 -4.76
CA LEU A 82 -7.99 -12.83 -4.73
C LEU A 82 -7.13 -12.06 -5.75
N PRO A 83 -5.82 -11.88 -5.49
CA PRO A 83 -5.06 -12.31 -4.32
C PRO A 83 -5.31 -11.50 -3.04
N GLY A 84 -5.87 -10.29 -3.08
CA GLY A 84 -6.21 -9.50 -1.91
C GLY A 84 -5.04 -9.27 -0.96
N VAL A 85 -5.20 -9.58 0.32
CA VAL A 85 -4.15 -9.45 1.36
C VAL A 85 -2.93 -10.36 1.11
N HIS A 86 -3.09 -11.39 0.27
CA HIS A 86 -1.99 -12.30 -0.10
C HIS A 86 -1.20 -11.83 -1.33
N SER A 87 -1.44 -10.62 -1.84
CA SER A 87 -0.85 -10.13 -3.10
C SER A 87 0.67 -10.29 -3.16
N ALA A 88 1.40 -10.00 -2.10
CA ALA A 88 2.85 -10.10 -2.08
C ALA A 88 3.39 -11.54 -2.10
N ARG A 89 2.57 -12.53 -1.69
CA ARG A 89 2.93 -13.95 -1.54
C ARG A 89 1.91 -14.89 -2.21
N PHE A 90 1.26 -14.44 -3.26
CA PHE A 90 0.18 -15.18 -3.91
C PHE A 90 0.62 -16.54 -4.44
N ALA A 91 1.85 -16.64 -4.95
CA ALA A 91 2.47 -17.89 -5.39
C ALA A 91 3.26 -18.61 -4.28
N GLY A 92 3.18 -18.13 -3.03
CA GLY A 92 3.91 -18.71 -1.89
C GLY A 92 5.25 -18.03 -1.62
N GLU A 93 6.09 -18.71 -0.84
CA GLU A 93 7.43 -18.25 -0.48
C GLU A 93 8.51 -19.03 -1.28
N PRO A 94 9.64 -18.39 -1.64
CA PRO A 94 9.97 -16.99 -1.40
C PRO A 94 9.14 -16.03 -2.26
N LYS A 95 8.89 -14.80 -1.75
CA LYS A 95 8.14 -13.77 -2.48
C LYS A 95 8.75 -13.51 -3.86
N SER A 96 7.92 -13.56 -4.90
CA SER A 96 8.36 -13.33 -6.29
C SER A 96 7.25 -12.70 -7.11
N ASP A 97 7.44 -11.46 -7.54
CA ASP A 97 6.49 -10.76 -8.41
C ASP A 97 6.24 -11.54 -9.70
N ALA A 98 7.30 -12.12 -10.29
CA ALA A 98 7.18 -12.90 -11.51
C ALA A 98 6.34 -14.19 -11.31
N ALA A 99 6.49 -14.87 -10.16
CA ALA A 99 5.68 -16.05 -9.83
C ALA A 99 4.22 -15.67 -9.53
N ASN A 100 4.02 -14.58 -8.78
CA ASN A 100 2.69 -14.06 -8.46
C ASN A 100 1.91 -13.68 -9.73
N ASN A 101 2.56 -12.98 -10.66
CA ASN A 101 1.97 -12.59 -11.93
C ASN A 101 1.60 -13.80 -12.81
N ARG A 102 2.52 -14.78 -12.93
CA ARG A 102 2.22 -16.01 -13.70
C ARG A 102 1.01 -16.73 -13.12
N LEU A 103 0.93 -16.89 -11.80
CA LEU A 103 -0.19 -17.55 -11.14
C LEU A 103 -1.50 -16.77 -11.37
N LEU A 104 -1.44 -15.44 -11.30
CA LEU A 104 -2.63 -14.60 -11.54
C LEU A 104 -3.17 -14.78 -12.95
N VAL A 105 -2.30 -14.70 -13.97
CA VAL A 105 -2.70 -14.90 -15.38
C VAL A 105 -3.22 -16.31 -15.61
N GLU A 106 -2.59 -17.34 -15.02
CA GLU A 106 -3.04 -18.72 -15.09
C GLU A 106 -4.46 -18.90 -14.52
N LYS A 107 -4.73 -18.34 -13.34
CA LYS A 107 -6.06 -18.40 -12.69
C LYS A 107 -7.14 -17.66 -13.48
N LEU A 108 -6.76 -16.70 -14.30
CA LEU A 108 -7.67 -15.96 -15.16
C LEU A 108 -7.85 -16.59 -16.54
N LYS A 109 -7.14 -17.66 -16.85
CA LYS A 109 -7.28 -18.35 -18.15
C LYS A 109 -8.72 -18.83 -18.37
N GLY A 110 -9.28 -18.44 -19.52
CA GLY A 110 -10.66 -18.78 -19.89
C GLY A 110 -11.75 -17.93 -19.20
N LYS A 111 -11.37 -16.98 -18.35
CA LYS A 111 -12.32 -16.02 -17.78
C LYS A 111 -12.39 -14.77 -18.68
N THR A 112 -13.59 -14.27 -18.93
CA THR A 112 -13.84 -13.05 -19.72
C THR A 112 -13.81 -11.79 -18.87
N ASP A 113 -14.22 -11.89 -17.61
CA ASP A 113 -14.15 -10.77 -16.68
C ASP A 113 -12.69 -10.60 -16.19
N ARG A 114 -12.11 -9.45 -16.50
CA ARG A 114 -10.74 -9.07 -16.17
C ARG A 114 -10.67 -7.93 -15.17
N ARG A 115 -11.83 -7.45 -14.69
CA ARG A 115 -11.90 -6.34 -13.77
C ARG A 115 -11.12 -6.64 -12.50
N ALA A 116 -10.37 -5.65 -12.10
CA ALA A 116 -9.56 -5.67 -10.90
C ALA A 116 -9.43 -4.27 -10.33
N HIS A 117 -9.13 -4.19 -9.06
CA HIS A 117 -8.75 -2.93 -8.45
C HIS A 117 -7.60 -3.14 -7.46
N TYR A 118 -6.77 -2.13 -7.35
CA TYR A 118 -5.86 -2.03 -6.22
C TYR A 118 -6.56 -1.40 -5.03
N THR A 119 -6.30 -1.93 -3.85
CA THR A 119 -6.69 -1.36 -2.56
C THR A 119 -5.44 -0.94 -1.79
N CYS A 120 -5.48 0.22 -1.17
CA CYS A 120 -4.51 0.64 -0.16
C CYS A 120 -5.25 1.06 1.10
N VAL A 121 -4.85 0.51 2.23
CA VAL A 121 -5.31 0.94 3.55
C VAL A 121 -4.11 1.51 4.29
N LEU A 122 -4.26 2.73 4.81
CA LEU A 122 -3.31 3.36 5.71
C LEU A 122 -3.94 3.46 7.10
N VAL A 123 -3.20 3.06 8.11
CA VAL A 123 -3.61 3.24 9.52
C VAL A 123 -2.50 3.96 10.25
N ALA A 124 -2.84 5.07 10.93
CA ALA A 124 -1.91 5.80 11.79
C ALA A 124 -2.41 5.81 13.24
N VAL A 125 -1.51 5.59 14.18
CA VAL A 125 -1.75 5.59 15.61
C VAL A 125 -0.77 6.53 16.32
N ARG A 126 -1.22 7.23 17.38
CA ARG A 126 -0.37 8.09 18.22
C ARG A 126 0.48 7.26 19.18
N HIS A 127 -0.06 6.14 19.63
CA HIS A 127 0.55 5.18 20.55
C HIS A 127 -0.08 3.79 20.37
N PRO A 128 0.50 2.70 20.93
CA PRO A 128 0.01 1.34 20.66
C PRO A 128 -1.46 1.10 21.01
N ASP A 129 -1.96 1.77 22.03
CA ASP A 129 -3.31 1.59 22.55
C ASP A 129 -4.24 2.77 22.17
N ASP A 130 -3.89 3.49 21.09
CA ASP A 130 -4.72 4.60 20.58
C ASP A 130 -6.14 4.11 20.26
N PRO A 131 -7.18 4.63 20.95
CA PRO A 131 -8.57 4.23 20.70
C PRO A 131 -9.16 4.87 19.45
N GLU A 132 -8.47 5.87 18.86
CA GLU A 132 -8.92 6.62 17.69
C GLU A 132 -7.87 6.58 16.57
N PRO A 133 -7.54 5.39 16.02
CA PRO A 133 -6.63 5.30 14.90
C PRO A 133 -7.18 6.07 13.70
N LEU A 134 -6.31 6.78 12.99
CA LEU A 134 -6.68 7.37 11.71
C LEU A 134 -6.64 6.28 10.64
N VAL A 135 -7.67 6.20 9.81
CA VAL A 135 -7.77 5.22 8.74
C VAL A 135 -8.07 5.95 7.44
N ALA A 136 -7.29 5.69 6.41
CA ALA A 136 -7.50 6.20 5.07
C ALA A 136 -7.50 5.05 4.05
N TYR A 137 -8.34 5.18 3.04
CA TYR A 137 -8.46 4.21 1.96
C TYR A 137 -8.10 4.84 0.62
N GLY A 138 -7.63 4.03 -0.30
CA GLY A 138 -7.49 4.39 -1.69
C GLY A 138 -7.75 3.20 -2.57
N PHE A 139 -8.46 3.43 -3.67
CA PHE A 139 -8.78 2.43 -4.67
C PHE A 139 -8.29 2.89 -6.03
N TRP A 140 -7.96 1.95 -6.89
CA TRP A 140 -7.57 2.23 -8.27
C TRP A 140 -8.10 1.14 -9.17
N GLU A 141 -9.12 1.49 -9.95
CA GLU A 141 -9.80 0.57 -10.85
C GLU A 141 -8.97 0.28 -12.09
N GLY A 142 -9.05 -0.96 -12.57
CA GLY A 142 -8.35 -1.42 -13.74
C GLY A 142 -8.75 -2.83 -14.16
N GLU A 143 -7.93 -3.41 -15.03
CA GLU A 143 -8.13 -4.75 -15.57
C GLU A 143 -6.80 -5.51 -15.60
N ILE A 144 -6.84 -6.83 -15.46
CA ILE A 144 -5.67 -7.68 -15.62
C ILE A 144 -5.55 -8.13 -17.07
N GLN A 145 -4.49 -7.72 -17.75
CA GLN A 145 -4.17 -8.19 -19.10
C GLN A 145 -3.27 -9.44 -19.07
N GLU A 146 -3.22 -10.18 -20.18
CA GLU A 146 -2.46 -11.43 -20.28
C GLU A 146 -0.97 -11.20 -20.52
N THR A 147 -0.62 -10.10 -21.17
CA THR A 147 0.74 -9.78 -21.59
C THR A 147 1.25 -8.59 -20.79
N PRO A 148 2.45 -8.67 -20.21
CA PRO A 148 3.01 -7.55 -19.46
C PRO A 148 3.42 -6.41 -20.38
N GLU A 149 3.22 -5.16 -19.96
CA GLU A 149 3.69 -3.97 -20.64
C GLU A 149 4.30 -2.98 -19.64
N GLY A 150 5.37 -2.28 -20.06
CA GLY A 150 6.09 -1.30 -19.25
C GLY A 150 7.12 -1.93 -18.33
N GLU A 151 8.05 -1.10 -17.86
CA GLU A 151 9.18 -1.51 -17.02
C GLU A 151 9.17 -0.81 -15.65
N GLY A 152 8.22 0.10 -15.44
CA GLY A 152 8.09 0.86 -14.19
C GLY A 152 7.34 0.10 -13.11
N GLY A 153 7.35 0.66 -11.90
CA GLY A 153 6.57 0.12 -10.79
C GLY A 153 7.12 -1.17 -10.19
N PHE A 154 6.22 -2.01 -9.65
CA PHE A 154 6.53 -3.29 -9.00
C PHE A 154 5.25 -4.15 -8.90
N GLY A 155 5.42 -5.40 -8.48
CA GLY A 155 4.28 -6.31 -8.26
C GLY A 155 3.51 -6.60 -9.55
N TYR A 156 2.22 -6.32 -9.54
CA TYR A 156 1.31 -6.59 -10.67
C TYR A 156 1.21 -5.44 -11.68
N ASP A 157 1.95 -4.35 -11.51
CA ASP A 157 1.87 -3.16 -12.36
C ASP A 157 2.01 -3.43 -13.87
N PRO A 158 2.89 -4.34 -14.34
CA PRO A 158 2.99 -4.64 -15.77
C PRO A 158 1.74 -5.30 -16.37
N TYR A 159 0.92 -5.93 -15.55
CA TYR A 159 -0.30 -6.62 -15.96
C TYR A 159 -1.57 -5.84 -15.62
N PHE A 160 -1.44 -4.79 -14.82
CA PHE A 160 -2.57 -3.97 -14.39
C PHE A 160 -2.80 -2.84 -15.39
N TYR A 161 -3.76 -3.03 -16.30
CA TYR A 161 -4.17 -2.05 -17.29
C TYR A 161 -5.13 -1.04 -16.68
N VAL A 162 -4.92 0.23 -16.97
CA VAL A 162 -5.72 1.36 -16.48
C VAL A 162 -6.51 1.95 -17.66
N PRO A 163 -7.80 1.61 -17.82
CA PRO A 163 -8.59 2.04 -18.98
C PRO A 163 -8.61 3.56 -19.18
N ALA A 164 -8.70 4.31 -18.08
CA ALA A 164 -8.69 5.78 -18.12
C ALA A 164 -7.40 6.39 -18.69
N CYS A 165 -6.29 5.63 -18.70
CA CYS A 165 -5.00 6.07 -19.22
C CYS A 165 -4.62 5.40 -20.54
N GLY A 166 -5.31 4.32 -20.92
CA GLY A 166 -4.96 3.50 -22.08
C GLY A 166 -3.60 2.80 -21.95
N LYS A 167 -3.11 2.57 -20.74
CA LYS A 167 -1.77 2.03 -20.43
C LYS A 167 -1.81 1.14 -19.20
N THR A 168 -0.78 0.30 -19.03
CA THR A 168 -0.56 -0.39 -17.77
C THR A 168 0.01 0.56 -16.69
N ALA A 169 -0.15 0.17 -15.44
CA ALA A 169 0.43 0.91 -14.31
C ALA A 169 1.95 1.02 -14.43
N ALA A 170 2.63 0.00 -14.99
CA ALA A 170 4.08 0.01 -15.23
C ALA A 170 4.51 0.94 -16.38
N SER A 171 3.60 1.36 -17.24
CA SER A 171 3.86 2.28 -18.36
C SER A 171 3.61 3.75 -18.01
N LEU A 172 3.13 4.02 -16.79
CA LEU A 172 2.95 5.39 -16.28
C LEU A 172 4.26 5.93 -15.72
N SER A 173 4.45 7.25 -15.81
CA SER A 173 5.52 7.91 -15.06
C SER A 173 5.26 7.81 -13.55
N ALA A 174 6.31 7.95 -12.73
CA ALA A 174 6.17 7.94 -11.28
C ALA A 174 5.19 9.03 -10.78
N GLU A 175 5.22 10.20 -11.41
CA GLU A 175 4.32 11.31 -11.07
C GLU A 175 2.87 11.00 -11.42
N GLU A 176 2.59 10.49 -12.63
CA GLU A 176 1.25 10.05 -13.04
C GLU A 176 0.71 8.98 -12.09
N LYS A 177 1.54 7.96 -11.78
CA LYS A 177 1.17 6.89 -10.88
C LYS A 177 0.86 7.41 -9.47
N ASN A 178 1.69 8.29 -8.90
CA ASN A 178 1.45 8.87 -7.57
C ASN A 178 0.14 9.68 -7.52
N ARG A 179 -0.20 10.35 -8.62
CA ARG A 179 -1.45 11.12 -8.72
C ARG A 179 -2.69 10.21 -8.78
N LEU A 180 -2.62 9.10 -9.51
CA LEU A 180 -3.76 8.27 -9.88
C LEU A 180 -3.94 7.04 -9.00
N SER A 181 -2.86 6.51 -8.42
CA SER A 181 -2.88 5.23 -7.73
C SER A 181 -3.67 5.22 -6.43
N HIS A 182 -4.05 4.02 -6.02
CA HIS A 182 -4.65 3.71 -4.72
C HIS A 182 -3.86 4.30 -3.56
N ARG A 183 -2.52 4.12 -3.56
CA ARG A 183 -1.66 4.67 -2.50
C ARG A 183 -1.61 6.19 -2.53
N GLY A 184 -1.54 6.79 -3.70
CA GLY A 184 -1.59 8.24 -3.84
C GLY A 184 -2.90 8.82 -3.29
N ALA A 185 -4.05 8.17 -3.55
CA ALA A 185 -5.35 8.55 -3.00
C ALA A 185 -5.37 8.42 -1.47
N ALA A 186 -4.96 7.26 -0.93
CA ALA A 186 -4.91 7.03 0.51
C ALA A 186 -3.97 8.00 1.24
N LEU A 187 -2.81 8.32 0.66
CA LEU A 187 -1.86 9.27 1.23
C LEU A 187 -2.44 10.69 1.32
N ARG A 188 -3.15 11.15 0.29
CA ARG A 188 -3.81 12.48 0.32
C ARG A 188 -4.89 12.54 1.40
N GLU A 189 -5.70 11.49 1.54
CA GLU A 189 -6.69 11.39 2.59
C GLU A 189 -6.03 11.38 3.98
N MET A 190 -4.99 10.58 4.17
CA MET A 190 -4.26 10.52 5.43
C MET A 190 -3.60 11.85 5.80
N ALA A 191 -3.04 12.57 4.84
CA ALA A 191 -2.49 13.90 5.07
C ALA A 191 -3.55 14.88 5.62
N ALA A 192 -4.75 14.85 5.04
CA ALA A 192 -5.87 15.66 5.51
C ALA A 192 -6.32 15.25 6.93
N LEU A 193 -6.32 13.96 7.24
CA LEU A 193 -6.65 13.44 8.58
C LEU A 193 -5.61 13.85 9.62
N LEU A 194 -4.31 13.72 9.31
CA LEU A 194 -3.21 14.15 10.18
C LEU A 194 -3.29 15.65 10.48
N ALA A 195 -3.54 16.46 9.46
CA ALA A 195 -3.71 17.90 9.65
C ALA A 195 -4.91 18.21 10.55
N LYS A 196 -6.07 17.60 10.27
CA LYS A 196 -7.34 17.87 10.97
C LYS A 196 -7.38 17.32 12.40
N ARG A 197 -6.86 16.10 12.62
CA ARG A 197 -7.02 15.36 13.87
C ARG A 197 -5.81 15.45 14.80
N TRP A 198 -4.59 15.54 14.23
CA TRP A 198 -3.36 15.62 15.01
C TRP A 198 -2.73 17.02 15.02
N GLY A 199 -3.31 17.97 14.24
CA GLY A 199 -2.76 19.31 14.10
C GLY A 199 -1.43 19.36 13.34
N TRP A 200 -1.20 18.38 12.47
CA TRP A 200 0.03 18.26 11.68
C TRP A 200 -0.13 18.92 10.30
N ALA A 201 -0.47 20.20 10.30
CA ALA A 201 -0.54 20.98 9.06
C ALA A 201 0.83 21.60 8.71
#